data_92ac21272815a0336d53b3471bb1f88b
#
_entry.id   92ac21272815a0336d53b3471bb1f88b
#
_cell.length_a   1.000
_cell.length_b   1.000
_cell.length_c   1.000
_cell.angle_alpha   90.00
_cell.angle_beta   90.00
_cell.angle_gamma   90.00
#
_symmetry.space_group_name_H-M   'P 1'
#
loop_
_entity.id
_entity.type
_entity.pdbx_description
1 polymer ?
#
loop_
_entity_poly.entity_id
_entity_poly.type
_entity_poly.pdbx_seq_one_letter_code
_entity_poly.pdbx_strand_id
1 'polypeptide(L)'
;MYKKTFMRVYKCSLIMSTLIIPVAALGAGNIELGKKVFNKCKACHSIKPGKHKIGPSLHGVFGRVAGSAAGFRRYRGLKGANWKWNKTTLDEYLTDPKVYVRKNNNKRRSGMVLKLKKKRDRQNIIEYLKLLK
;
A
#
# COMPACT_ATOMS: atom_id res chain seq x y z
N MET A 1 10.37 -83.65 5.50
CA MET A 1 9.84 -82.65 4.53
C MET A 1 9.40 -81.42 5.28
N TYR A 2 10.21 -80.39 5.35
CA TYR A 2 9.87 -79.13 6.01
C TYR A 2 9.53 -78.06 4.91
N LYS A 3 8.28 -77.66 4.80
CA LYS A 3 7.89 -76.57 3.93
C LYS A 3 8.15 -75.24 4.64
N LYS A 4 9.12 -74.46 4.14
CA LYS A 4 9.36 -73.09 4.59
C LYS A 4 8.35 -72.16 3.96
N THR A 5 7.40 -71.68 4.73
CA THR A 5 6.46 -70.62 4.31
C THR A 5 7.18 -69.30 4.35
N PHE A 6 7.38 -68.67 3.16
CA PHE A 6 7.95 -67.32 3.02
C PHE A 6 6.85 -66.32 3.32
N MET A 7 6.94 -65.66 4.43
CA MET A 7 6.02 -64.54 4.80
C MET A 7 6.53 -63.27 4.13
N ARG A 8 5.79 -62.83 3.11
CA ARG A 8 6.06 -61.57 2.40
C ARG A 8 5.60 -60.40 3.27
N VAL A 9 6.55 -59.66 3.85
CA VAL A 9 6.29 -58.41 4.60
C VAL A 9 6.06 -57.30 3.58
N TYR A 10 4.81 -56.88 3.38
CA TYR A 10 4.50 -55.67 2.62
C TYR A 10 4.85 -54.46 3.49
N LYS A 11 5.94 -53.75 3.17
CA LYS A 11 6.23 -52.41 3.72
C LYS A 11 5.20 -51.44 3.15
N CYS A 12 4.20 -51.10 3.95
CA CYS A 12 3.26 -50.04 3.64
C CYS A 12 3.99 -48.69 3.85
N SER A 13 4.48 -48.12 2.74
CA SER A 13 5.11 -46.77 2.75
C SER A 13 3.99 -45.73 2.80
N LEU A 14 3.72 -45.22 4.00
CA LEU A 14 2.82 -44.08 4.20
C LEU A 14 3.55 -42.81 3.67
N ILE A 15 3.19 -42.41 2.44
CA ILE A 15 3.58 -41.13 1.88
C ILE A 15 2.69 -40.08 2.55
N MET A 16 3.26 -39.44 3.57
CA MET A 16 2.63 -38.32 4.26
C MET A 16 2.74 -37.10 3.35
N SER A 17 1.70 -36.89 2.53
CA SER A 17 1.59 -35.72 1.66
C SER A 17 1.35 -34.49 2.52
N THR A 18 2.39 -33.72 2.78
CA THR A 18 2.28 -32.42 3.48
C THR A 18 1.58 -31.43 2.56
N LEU A 19 0.32 -31.14 2.87
CA LEU A 19 -0.46 -30.11 2.22
C LEU A 19 0.13 -28.75 2.61
N ILE A 20 0.97 -28.16 1.77
CA ILE A 20 1.47 -26.78 1.95
C ILE A 20 0.31 -25.86 1.59
N ILE A 21 -0.44 -25.44 2.59
CA ILE A 21 -1.45 -24.37 2.43
C ILE A 21 -0.68 -23.06 2.30
N PRO A 22 -0.78 -22.32 1.17
CA PRO A 22 -0.16 -21.02 1.06
C PRO A 22 -0.82 -20.09 2.09
N VAL A 23 -0.07 -19.66 3.10
CA VAL A 23 -0.48 -18.61 4.00
C VAL A 23 -0.58 -17.35 3.15
N ALA A 24 -1.78 -17.02 2.69
CA ALA A 24 -2.06 -15.74 2.06
C ALA A 24 -1.62 -14.65 3.04
N ALA A 25 -0.66 -13.83 2.63
CA ALA A 25 -0.13 -12.75 3.46
C ALA A 25 -1.26 -11.78 3.84
N LEU A 26 -1.80 -11.96 5.04
CA LEU A 26 -2.85 -11.16 5.66
C LEU A 26 -2.34 -9.73 5.99
N GLY A 27 -1.92 -8.98 4.97
CA GLY A 27 -1.37 -7.64 5.24
C GLY A 27 -1.06 -6.80 4.01
N ALA A 28 -0.97 -7.39 2.84
CA ALA A 28 -0.78 -6.65 1.60
C ALA A 28 -2.12 -6.10 1.09
N GLY A 29 -2.17 -4.82 0.72
CA GLY A 29 -3.33 -4.25 0.05
C GLY A 29 -3.53 -4.88 -1.34
N ASN A 30 -4.75 -4.77 -1.85
CA ASN A 30 -5.12 -5.23 -3.19
C ASN A 30 -5.09 -4.05 -4.16
N ILE A 31 -4.36 -4.18 -5.27
CA ILE A 31 -4.17 -3.15 -6.29
C ILE A 31 -5.49 -2.75 -6.97
N GLU A 32 -6.30 -3.73 -7.36
CA GLU A 32 -7.57 -3.47 -8.04
C GLU A 32 -8.57 -2.76 -7.11
N LEU A 33 -8.60 -3.13 -5.83
CA LEU A 33 -9.37 -2.40 -4.83
C LEU A 33 -8.77 -1.00 -4.59
N GLY A 34 -7.45 -0.86 -4.65
CA GLY A 34 -6.77 0.43 -4.58
C GLY A 34 -7.17 1.36 -5.72
N LYS A 35 -7.26 0.87 -6.94
CA LYS A 35 -7.80 1.59 -8.09
C LYS A 35 -9.24 2.07 -7.86
N LYS A 36 -10.09 1.23 -7.23
CA LYS A 36 -11.44 1.65 -6.83
C LYS A 36 -11.40 2.75 -5.77
N VAL A 37 -10.52 2.63 -4.75
CA VAL A 37 -10.34 3.67 -3.73
C VAL A 37 -9.87 4.99 -4.34
N PHE A 38 -9.03 4.96 -5.40
CA PHE A 38 -8.57 6.15 -6.11
C PHE A 38 -9.72 7.02 -6.64
N ASN A 39 -10.91 6.46 -6.87
CA ASN A 39 -12.08 7.26 -7.26
C ASN A 39 -12.40 8.39 -6.25
N LYS A 40 -12.04 8.23 -4.98
CA LYS A 40 -12.18 9.27 -3.95
C LYS A 40 -11.11 10.37 -4.09
N CYS A 41 -10.02 10.11 -4.81
CA CYS A 41 -8.86 11.01 -4.96
C CYS A 41 -8.89 11.78 -6.29
N LYS A 42 -9.51 11.19 -7.33
CA LYS A 42 -9.46 11.69 -8.72
C LYS A 42 -10.06 13.08 -8.95
N ALA A 43 -10.94 13.53 -8.05
CA ALA A 43 -11.47 14.90 -8.11
C ALA A 43 -10.36 15.94 -7.96
N CYS A 44 -9.43 15.69 -7.03
CA CYS A 44 -8.34 16.61 -6.70
C CYS A 44 -6.97 16.21 -7.27
N HIS A 45 -6.77 14.96 -7.65
CA HIS A 45 -5.48 14.45 -8.12
C HIS A 45 -5.58 13.78 -9.49
N SER A 46 -4.48 13.83 -10.25
CA SER A 46 -4.26 13.05 -11.46
C SER A 46 -3.21 11.96 -11.18
N ILE A 47 -3.17 10.93 -12.01
CA ILE A 47 -2.10 9.92 -12.04
C ILE A 47 -1.19 10.10 -13.28
N LYS A 48 -1.45 11.12 -14.11
CA LYS A 48 -0.60 11.40 -15.28
C LYS A 48 0.61 12.24 -14.87
N PRO A 49 1.82 11.95 -15.41
CA PRO A 49 3.02 12.75 -15.15
C PRO A 49 2.77 14.24 -15.37
N GLY A 50 3.23 15.09 -14.46
CA GLY A 50 3.12 16.56 -14.59
C GLY A 50 1.71 17.14 -14.63
N LYS A 51 0.66 16.33 -14.75
CA LYS A 51 -0.72 16.81 -14.79
C LYS A 51 -1.27 17.03 -13.38
N HIS A 52 -1.22 18.26 -12.92
CA HIS A 52 -1.78 18.66 -11.62
C HIS A 52 -3.24 19.07 -11.75
N LYS A 53 -3.98 18.98 -10.65
CA LYS A 53 -5.34 19.51 -10.47
C LYS A 53 -5.34 20.48 -9.26
N ILE A 54 -6.34 20.38 -8.38
CA ILE A 54 -6.36 21.07 -7.08
C ILE A 54 -5.16 20.61 -6.23
N GLY A 55 -4.88 19.33 -6.25
CA GLY A 55 -3.69 18.69 -5.68
C GLY A 55 -2.65 18.31 -6.74
N PRO A 56 -1.44 17.92 -6.32
CA PRO A 56 -0.39 17.48 -7.22
C PRO A 56 -0.74 16.15 -7.88
N SER A 57 -0.09 15.87 -9.03
CA SER A 57 -0.11 14.54 -9.62
C SER A 57 0.43 13.49 -8.62
N LEU A 58 -0.25 12.35 -8.53
CA LEU A 58 0.19 11.20 -7.73
C LEU A 58 1.11 10.25 -8.50
N HIS A 59 1.42 10.55 -9.78
CA HIS A 59 2.44 9.81 -10.51
C HIS A 59 3.78 9.91 -9.79
N GLY A 60 4.44 8.78 -9.53
CA GLY A 60 5.69 8.73 -8.79
C GLY A 60 5.63 9.23 -7.34
N VAL A 61 4.44 9.24 -6.71
CA VAL A 61 4.31 9.72 -5.33
C VAL A 61 5.02 8.82 -4.33
N PHE A 62 4.99 7.50 -4.52
CA PHE A 62 5.66 6.56 -3.64
C PHE A 62 7.19 6.70 -3.77
N GLY A 63 7.88 6.94 -2.68
CA GLY A 63 9.33 7.23 -2.64
C GLY A 63 9.70 8.71 -2.81
N ARG A 64 8.77 9.57 -3.27
CA ARG A 64 9.01 11.00 -3.47
C ARG A 64 9.01 11.75 -2.14
N VAL A 65 9.85 12.80 -2.03
CA VAL A 65 9.81 13.72 -0.89
C VAL A 65 8.46 14.43 -0.86
N ALA A 66 7.86 14.56 0.33
CA ALA A 66 6.60 15.26 0.50
C ALA A 66 6.75 16.73 0.09
N GLY A 67 5.74 17.25 -0.62
CA GLY A 67 5.78 18.64 -1.07
C GLY A 67 6.71 18.94 -2.27
N SER A 68 7.23 17.91 -2.97
CA SER A 68 8.22 18.09 -4.03
C SER A 68 7.76 17.69 -5.45
N ALA A 69 6.44 17.57 -5.72
CA ALA A 69 6.01 17.28 -7.09
C ALA A 69 6.41 18.42 -8.03
N ALA A 70 7.20 18.10 -9.05
CA ALA A 70 7.70 19.08 -10.02
C ALA A 70 6.54 19.86 -10.66
N GLY A 71 6.67 21.19 -10.74
CA GLY A 71 5.65 22.07 -11.32
C GLY A 71 4.43 22.37 -10.45
N PHE A 72 4.24 21.70 -9.31
CA PHE A 72 3.15 22.02 -8.40
C PHE A 72 3.57 23.02 -7.32
N ARG A 73 3.04 24.25 -7.38
CA ARG A 73 3.45 25.34 -6.48
C ARG A 73 2.49 25.59 -5.30
N ARG A 74 1.29 24.99 -5.32
CA ARG A 74 0.22 25.28 -4.34
C ARG A 74 0.30 24.46 -3.06
N TYR A 75 1.50 24.04 -2.67
CA TYR A 75 1.71 23.38 -1.38
C TYR A 75 1.46 24.36 -0.22
N ARG A 76 0.56 23.98 0.69
CA ARG A 76 0.32 24.69 1.96
C ARG A 76 1.04 23.99 3.10
N GLY A 77 0.49 22.87 3.53
CA GLY A 77 1.01 22.11 4.67
C GLY A 77 2.28 21.33 4.39
N LEU A 78 2.54 20.97 3.13
CA LEU A 78 3.70 20.16 2.75
C LEU A 78 4.90 20.99 2.28
N LYS A 79 4.82 22.32 2.27
CA LYS A 79 5.96 23.18 1.94
C LYS A 79 7.06 23.00 2.99
N GLY A 80 8.26 22.62 2.56
CA GLY A 80 9.40 22.38 3.44
C GLY A 80 9.35 21.05 4.20
N ALA A 81 8.48 20.14 3.81
CA ALA A 81 8.47 18.78 4.36
C ALA A 81 9.75 18.02 3.98
N ASN A 82 10.29 17.24 4.91
CA ASN A 82 11.58 16.55 4.77
C ASN A 82 11.47 15.03 4.77
N TRP A 83 10.26 14.47 4.79
CA TRP A 83 10.06 13.03 4.72
C TRP A 83 9.69 12.55 3.32
N LYS A 84 9.96 11.26 3.05
CA LYS A 84 9.51 10.59 1.82
C LYS A 84 8.19 9.86 2.04
N TRP A 85 7.39 9.79 0.99
CA TRP A 85 6.18 9.00 0.98
C TRP A 85 6.52 7.50 0.86
N ASN A 86 6.29 6.77 1.92
CA ASN A 86 6.40 5.31 1.99
C ASN A 86 5.10 4.72 2.54
N LYS A 87 5.07 3.42 2.76
CA LYS A 87 3.88 2.74 3.28
C LYS A 87 3.40 3.34 4.61
N THR A 88 4.30 3.59 5.55
CA THR A 88 3.99 4.12 6.88
C THR A 88 3.51 5.56 6.81
N THR A 89 4.29 6.44 6.18
CA THR A 89 3.97 7.88 6.11
C THR A 89 2.69 8.15 5.30
N LEU A 90 2.41 7.35 4.26
CA LEU A 90 1.15 7.42 3.52
C LEU A 90 -0.03 6.90 4.35
N ASP A 91 0.12 5.81 5.12
CA ASP A 91 -0.95 5.29 5.96
C ASP A 91 -1.35 6.29 7.03
N GLU A 92 -0.37 6.86 7.74
CA GLU A 92 -0.62 7.89 8.75
C GLU A 92 -1.23 9.16 8.14
N TYR A 93 -0.66 9.66 7.03
CA TYR A 93 -1.17 10.84 6.34
C TYR A 93 -2.61 10.65 5.84
N LEU A 94 -2.93 9.51 5.23
CA LEU A 94 -4.27 9.22 4.72
C LEU A 94 -5.29 8.99 5.83
N THR A 95 -4.84 8.63 7.04
CA THR A 95 -5.71 8.51 8.21
C THR A 95 -6.28 9.87 8.60
N ASP A 96 -5.42 10.87 8.76
CA ASP A 96 -5.80 12.26 8.98
C ASP A 96 -4.70 13.23 8.51
N PRO A 97 -4.82 13.78 7.29
CA PRO A 97 -3.82 14.68 6.73
C PRO A 97 -3.58 15.93 7.57
N LYS A 98 -4.62 16.43 8.24
CA LYS A 98 -4.49 17.66 9.07
C LYS A 98 -3.66 17.39 10.32
N VAL A 99 -3.96 16.29 11.02
CA VAL A 99 -3.22 15.89 12.22
C VAL A 99 -1.79 15.55 11.85
N TYR A 100 -1.59 14.74 10.80
CA TYR A 100 -0.27 14.32 10.35
C TYR A 100 0.65 15.52 10.03
N VAL A 101 0.17 16.44 9.19
CA VAL A 101 0.95 17.62 8.79
C VAL A 101 1.24 18.52 9.97
N ARG A 102 0.26 18.75 10.86
CA ARG A 102 0.46 19.59 12.05
C ARG A 102 1.54 19.04 12.97
N LYS A 103 1.59 17.71 13.11
CA LYS A 103 2.59 17.02 13.95
C LYS A 103 3.98 17.06 13.32
N ASN A 104 4.08 16.81 12.00
CA ASN A 104 5.34 16.50 11.33
C ASN A 104 5.92 17.68 10.54
N ASN A 105 5.20 18.81 10.39
CA ASN A 105 5.67 19.96 9.63
C ASN A 105 5.32 21.31 10.31
N ASN A 106 5.96 21.58 11.42
CA ASN A 106 5.93 22.89 12.12
C ASN A 106 4.52 23.48 12.28
N LYS A 107 3.56 22.65 12.74
CA LYS A 107 2.16 23.05 12.96
C LYS A 107 1.45 23.59 11.71
N ARG A 108 1.98 23.37 10.51
CA ARG A 108 1.34 23.78 9.25
C ARG A 108 -0.03 23.14 9.06
N ARG A 109 -0.85 23.75 8.21
CA ARG A 109 -2.20 23.23 7.88
C ARG A 109 -2.17 22.48 6.57
N SER A 110 -2.65 21.22 6.56
CA SER A 110 -2.83 20.46 5.34
C SER A 110 -3.86 21.14 4.42
N GLY A 111 -3.55 21.18 3.12
CA GLY A 111 -4.53 21.53 2.09
C GLY A 111 -5.44 20.36 1.72
N MET A 112 -5.05 19.12 2.01
CA MET A 112 -5.86 17.92 1.80
C MET A 112 -6.77 17.70 3.00
N VAL A 113 -8.06 17.44 2.72
CA VAL A 113 -9.10 17.24 3.74
C VAL A 113 -9.64 15.81 3.78
N LEU A 114 -9.43 15.02 2.71
CA LEU A 114 -9.91 13.64 2.63
C LEU A 114 -9.21 12.77 3.67
N LYS A 115 -10.01 12.02 4.45
CA LYS A 115 -9.55 11.01 5.41
C LYS A 115 -10.02 9.64 4.97
N LEU A 116 -9.13 8.67 4.94
CA LEU A 116 -9.47 7.27 4.71
C LEU A 116 -9.46 6.52 6.05
N LYS A 117 -10.61 6.51 6.74
CA LYS A 117 -10.73 5.90 8.08
C LYS A 117 -10.46 4.39 8.07
N LYS A 118 -10.92 3.68 7.01
CA LYS A 118 -10.74 2.22 6.91
C LYS A 118 -9.30 1.88 6.58
N LYS A 119 -8.63 1.15 7.45
CA LYS A 119 -7.24 0.68 7.26
C LYS A 119 -7.08 -0.08 5.94
N ARG A 120 -8.05 -0.92 5.58
CA ARG A 120 -8.04 -1.69 4.34
C ARG A 120 -8.03 -0.80 3.08
N ASP A 121 -8.82 0.29 3.08
CA ASP A 121 -8.81 1.27 1.98
C ASP A 121 -7.42 1.91 1.83
N ARG A 122 -6.78 2.27 2.94
CA ARG A 122 -5.43 2.85 2.94
C ARG A 122 -4.38 1.85 2.43
N GLN A 123 -4.42 0.61 2.89
CA GLN A 123 -3.52 -0.44 2.40
C GLN A 123 -3.68 -0.64 0.89
N ASN A 124 -4.93 -0.73 0.41
CA ASN A 124 -5.24 -0.94 -1.00
C ASN A 124 -4.74 0.23 -1.86
N ILE A 125 -5.05 1.48 -1.49
CA ILE A 125 -4.61 2.64 -2.27
C ILE A 125 -3.08 2.78 -2.29
N ILE A 126 -2.38 2.47 -1.19
CA ILE A 126 -0.93 2.52 -1.14
C ILE A 126 -0.31 1.52 -2.11
N GLU A 127 -0.81 0.29 -2.20
CA GLU A 127 -0.33 -0.69 -3.18
C GLU A 127 -0.57 -0.22 -4.63
N TYR A 128 -1.73 0.41 -4.91
CA TYR A 128 -1.98 1.00 -6.21
C TYR A 128 -1.01 2.15 -6.52
N LEU A 129 -0.76 3.05 -5.57
CA LEU A 129 0.14 4.20 -5.75
C LEU A 129 1.60 3.79 -6.02
N LYS A 130 2.05 2.64 -5.52
CA LYS A 130 3.38 2.08 -5.81
C LYS A 130 3.61 1.79 -7.29
N LEU A 131 2.54 1.50 -8.04
CA LEU A 131 2.62 1.20 -9.47
C LEU A 131 2.72 2.45 -10.35
N LEU A 132 2.38 3.62 -9.81
CA LEU A 132 2.34 4.88 -10.56
C LEU A 132 3.75 5.50 -10.67
N LYS A 133 4.61 4.86 -11.45
CA LYS A 133 5.99 5.30 -11.72
C LYS A 133 6.08 5.98 -13.06
#